data_f362608f07ff1efab29c3d4695b4003f
#
_entry.id   f362608f07ff1efab29c3d4695b4003f
#
_cell.length_a   1.000
_cell.length_b   1.000
_cell.length_c   1.000
_cell.angle_alpha   90.00
_cell.angle_beta   90.00
_cell.angle_gamma   90.00
#
_symmetry.space_group_name_H-M   'P 1'
#
loop_
_entity.id
_entity.type
_entity.pdbx_description
1 polymer ?
#
loop_
_entity_poly.entity_id
_entity_poly.type
_entity_poly.pdbx_seq_one_letter_code
_entity_poly.pdbx_strand_id
1 'polypeptide(L)'
;MRGRLRPVGGDWLLVRNDGVGVLDVRATMELDDGAIVYTTYGGLLDLGPNGHNLFLQGILPARVDLRIVPRYHTSHPDYLWLNRLQCVGVGVFDRDQLRVSYDIYALR
;
A
#
# COMPACT_ATOMS: atom_id res chain seq x y z
N MET A 1 -16.65 -1.40 3.45
CA MET A 1 -16.02 -2.28 2.46
C MET A 1 -14.90 -3.07 3.13
N ARG A 2 -14.97 -4.37 3.07
CA ARG A 2 -13.95 -5.25 3.63
C ARG A 2 -13.52 -6.28 2.59
N GLY A 3 -12.24 -6.61 2.59
CA GLY A 3 -11.70 -7.59 1.70
C GLY A 3 -10.23 -7.85 1.99
N ARG A 4 -9.60 -8.62 1.13
CA ARG A 4 -8.18 -8.96 1.23
C ARG A 4 -7.50 -8.83 -0.13
N LEU A 5 -6.23 -8.53 -0.09
CA LEU A 5 -5.40 -8.51 -1.29
C LEU A 5 -5.11 -9.94 -1.74
N ARG A 6 -5.25 -10.18 -3.04
CA ARG A 6 -4.78 -11.43 -3.65
C ARG A 6 -3.26 -11.39 -3.80
N PRO A 7 -2.60 -12.55 -3.76
CA PRO A 7 -1.14 -12.61 -3.93
C PRO A 7 -0.66 -12.38 -5.37
N VAL A 8 -1.54 -11.98 -6.27
CA VAL A 8 -1.21 -11.68 -7.67
C VAL A 8 -1.23 -10.16 -7.89
N GLY A 9 -0.23 -9.67 -8.60
CA GLY A 9 -0.02 -8.25 -8.89
C GLY A 9 1.45 -7.93 -8.89
N GLY A 10 1.77 -6.64 -9.05
CA GLY A 10 3.14 -6.15 -9.02
C GLY A 10 3.35 -5.26 -7.79
N ASP A 11 4.47 -5.48 -7.12
CA ASP A 11 4.89 -4.68 -6.00
C ASP A 11 6.36 -4.34 -6.19
N TRP A 12 6.65 -3.06 -6.44
CA TRP A 12 8.00 -2.57 -6.65
C TRP A 12 8.37 -1.61 -5.53
N LEU A 13 9.52 -1.88 -4.93
CA LEU A 13 10.09 -1.03 -3.89
C LEU A 13 11.49 -0.61 -4.29
N LEU A 14 11.71 0.70 -4.34
CA LEU A 14 13.04 1.29 -4.50
C LEU A 14 13.39 2.04 -3.23
N VAL A 15 14.51 1.70 -2.60
CA VAL A 15 15.02 2.42 -1.43
C VAL A 15 16.10 3.39 -1.89
N ARG A 16 15.84 4.69 -1.67
CA ARG A 16 16.76 5.76 -2.05
C ARG A 16 17.89 5.92 -1.01
N ASN A 17 18.93 6.62 -1.40
CA ASN A 17 20.08 6.88 -0.53
C ASN A 17 19.71 7.67 0.74
N ASP A 18 18.63 8.44 0.70
CA ASP A 18 18.15 9.20 1.85
C ASP A 18 17.33 8.37 2.86
N GLY A 19 17.18 7.07 2.60
CA GLY A 19 16.42 6.18 3.47
C GLY A 19 14.93 6.15 3.19
N VAL A 20 14.48 6.81 2.13
CA VAL A 20 13.08 6.81 1.72
C VAL A 20 12.84 5.70 0.71
N GLY A 21 11.88 4.83 0.99
CA GLY A 21 11.42 3.83 0.04
C GLY A 21 10.30 4.40 -0.82
N VAL A 22 10.35 4.11 -2.11
CA VAL A 22 9.33 4.50 -3.09
C VAL A 22 8.60 3.24 -3.52
N LEU A 23 7.28 3.24 -3.32
CA LEU A 23 6.42 2.11 -3.65
C LEU A 23 5.69 2.35 -4.97
N ASP A 24 5.56 1.28 -5.75
CA ASP A 24 4.66 1.19 -6.89
C ASP A 24 3.98 -0.17 -6.82
N VAL A 25 2.69 -0.17 -6.46
CA VAL A 25 1.96 -1.41 -6.20
C VAL A 25 0.75 -1.49 -7.10
N ARG A 26 0.53 -2.68 -7.64
CA ARG A 26 -0.68 -3.05 -8.38
C ARG A 26 -1.21 -4.34 -7.79
N ALA A 27 -2.44 -4.32 -7.31
CA ALA A 27 -3.01 -5.44 -6.61
C ALA A 27 -4.49 -5.61 -6.92
N THR A 28 -4.99 -6.80 -6.64
CA THR A 28 -6.41 -7.12 -6.73
C THR A 28 -6.93 -7.41 -5.33
N MET A 29 -7.99 -6.71 -4.96
CA MET A 29 -8.71 -6.98 -3.72
C MET A 29 -9.93 -7.83 -4.00
N GLU A 30 -10.15 -8.83 -3.17
CA GLU A 30 -11.39 -9.58 -3.14
C GLU A 30 -12.16 -9.19 -1.89
N LEU A 31 -13.34 -8.61 -2.10
CA LEU A 31 -14.20 -8.18 -1.00
C LEU A 31 -14.96 -9.37 -0.41
N ASP A 32 -15.45 -9.21 0.81
CA ASP A 32 -16.13 -10.30 1.53
C ASP A 32 -17.41 -10.80 0.81
N ASP A 33 -18.01 -9.96 -0.03
CA ASP A 33 -19.17 -10.30 -0.85
C ASP A 33 -18.80 -10.90 -2.23
N GLY A 34 -17.52 -11.15 -2.47
CA GLY A 34 -17.03 -11.71 -3.73
C GLY A 34 -16.71 -10.70 -4.81
N ALA A 35 -16.95 -9.42 -4.58
CA ALA A 35 -16.59 -8.37 -5.54
C ALA A 35 -15.08 -8.28 -5.72
N ILE A 36 -14.64 -8.00 -6.96
CA ILE A 36 -13.25 -7.82 -7.30
C ILE A 36 -12.98 -6.34 -7.54
N VAL A 37 -11.98 -5.80 -6.87
CA VAL A 37 -11.56 -4.41 -7.02
C VAL A 37 -10.07 -4.38 -7.33
N TYR A 38 -9.71 -3.71 -8.41
CA TYR A 38 -8.31 -3.47 -8.75
C TYR A 38 -7.84 -2.20 -8.06
N THR A 39 -6.66 -2.25 -7.48
CA THR A 39 -6.04 -1.07 -6.87
C THR A 39 -4.64 -0.86 -7.39
N THR A 40 -4.31 0.41 -7.62
CA THR A 40 -2.94 0.83 -7.88
C THR A 40 -2.59 1.91 -6.89
N TYR A 41 -1.41 1.84 -6.30
CA TYR A 41 -0.97 2.92 -5.44
C TYR A 41 0.53 3.11 -5.50
N GLY A 42 0.93 4.37 -5.54
CA GLY A 42 2.28 4.80 -5.25
C GLY A 42 2.36 5.32 -3.84
N GLY A 43 3.54 5.40 -3.29
CA GLY A 43 3.69 5.92 -1.96
C GLY A 43 5.13 5.95 -1.49
N LEU A 44 5.28 6.43 -0.27
CA LEU A 44 6.57 6.55 0.38
C LEU A 44 6.54 5.83 1.72
N LEU A 45 7.68 5.22 2.05
CA LEU A 45 7.94 4.71 3.39
C LEU A 45 9.26 5.28 3.89
N ASP A 46 9.28 5.67 5.15
CA ASP A 46 10.44 6.30 5.76
C ASP A 46 11.19 5.28 6.61
N LEU A 47 12.38 4.89 6.14
CA LEU A 47 13.25 3.95 6.83
C LEU A 47 14.25 4.65 7.76
N GLY A 48 14.21 5.97 7.83
CA GLY A 48 15.13 6.77 8.62
C GLY A 48 16.42 7.15 7.88
N PRO A 49 17.25 8.01 8.47
CA PRO A 49 18.45 8.56 7.80
C PRO A 49 19.45 7.48 7.37
N ASN A 50 19.54 6.38 8.11
CA ASN A 50 20.43 5.26 7.80
C ASN A 50 19.72 4.11 7.10
N GLY A 51 18.48 4.33 6.65
CA GLY A 51 17.63 3.26 6.12
C GLY A 51 18.19 2.57 4.90
N HIS A 52 18.85 3.31 4.02
CA HIS A 52 19.45 2.72 2.82
C HIS A 52 20.58 1.73 3.18
N ASN A 53 21.49 2.10 4.07
CA ASN A 53 22.60 1.23 4.48
C ASN A 53 22.06 0.01 5.24
N LEU A 54 21.09 0.20 6.13
CA LEU A 54 20.48 -0.90 6.88
C LEU A 54 19.73 -1.86 5.95
N PHE A 55 19.03 -1.32 4.95
CA PHE A 55 18.31 -2.12 3.97
C PHE A 55 19.26 -3.01 3.17
N LEU A 56 20.42 -2.47 2.77
CA LEU A 56 21.46 -3.25 2.06
C LEU A 56 22.01 -4.39 2.92
N GLN A 57 21.94 -4.25 4.24
CA GLN A 57 22.34 -5.29 5.20
C GLN A 57 21.20 -6.25 5.54
N GLY A 58 20.02 -6.07 4.94
CA GLY A 58 18.85 -6.87 5.23
C GLY A 58 18.13 -6.52 6.54
N ILE A 59 18.38 -5.32 7.07
CA ILE A 59 17.79 -4.86 8.34
C ILE A 59 16.70 -3.85 8.05
N LEU A 60 15.51 -4.09 8.62
CA LEU A 60 14.38 -3.16 8.58
C LEU A 60 14.03 -2.69 9.99
N PRO A 61 13.54 -1.44 10.16
CA PRO A 61 12.96 -1.02 11.43
C PRO A 61 11.79 -1.91 11.86
N ALA A 62 11.53 -1.99 13.15
CA ALA A 62 10.41 -2.78 13.66
C ALA A 62 9.07 -2.28 13.13
N ARG A 63 8.95 -0.97 12.93
CA ARG A 63 7.76 -0.33 12.37
C ARG A 63 8.18 0.73 11.37
N VAL A 64 7.47 0.75 10.23
CA VAL A 64 7.72 1.71 9.14
C VAL A 64 6.42 2.42 8.82
N ASP A 65 6.47 3.75 8.84
CA ASP A 65 5.34 4.57 8.42
C ASP A 65 5.22 4.57 6.90
N LEU A 66 3.99 4.36 6.43
CA LEU A 66 3.65 4.32 5.01
C LEU A 66 2.65 5.43 4.69
N ARG A 67 2.88 6.08 3.56
CA ARG A 67 1.93 7.06 3.00
C ARG A 67 1.70 6.72 1.55
N ILE A 68 0.44 6.45 1.19
CA ILE A 68 0.08 5.99 -0.14
C ILE A 68 -1.04 6.84 -0.75
N VAL A 69 -1.14 6.80 -2.07
CA VAL A 69 -2.23 7.45 -2.83
C VAL A 69 -2.93 6.41 -3.70
N PRO A 70 -3.82 5.60 -3.12
CA PRO A 70 -4.45 4.53 -3.86
C PRO A 70 -5.54 5.03 -4.79
N ARG A 71 -5.69 4.32 -5.92
CA ARG A 71 -6.82 4.42 -6.83
C ARG A 71 -7.46 3.07 -6.96
N TYR A 72 -8.77 3.07 -7.17
CA TYR A 72 -9.55 1.84 -7.28
C TYR A 72 -10.29 1.79 -8.59
N HIS A 73 -10.42 0.58 -9.14
CA HIS A 73 -11.20 0.32 -10.33
C HIS A 73 -11.96 -0.99 -10.17
N THR A 74 -13.25 -0.95 -10.40
CA THR A 74 -14.10 -2.15 -10.36
C THR A 74 -15.23 -2.02 -11.37
N SER A 75 -15.72 -3.16 -11.86
CA SER A 75 -16.95 -3.25 -12.65
C SER A 75 -18.16 -3.70 -11.83
N HIS A 76 -17.96 -4.00 -10.53
CA HIS A 76 -19.05 -4.46 -9.69
C HIS A 76 -20.05 -3.32 -9.42
N PRO A 77 -21.36 -3.54 -9.67
CA PRO A 77 -22.36 -2.45 -9.61
C PRO A 77 -22.45 -1.74 -8.26
N ASP A 78 -22.24 -2.46 -7.17
CA ASP A 78 -22.35 -1.91 -5.82
C ASP A 78 -21.17 -1.04 -5.42
N TYR A 79 -20.08 -1.05 -6.20
CA TYR A 79 -18.83 -0.36 -5.87
C TYR A 79 -18.33 0.57 -6.96
N LEU A 80 -19.17 0.90 -7.95
CA LEU A 80 -18.76 1.80 -9.05
C LEU A 80 -18.36 3.18 -8.55
N TRP A 81 -18.87 3.60 -7.39
CA TRP A 81 -18.49 4.86 -6.77
C TRP A 81 -17.00 4.96 -6.43
N LEU A 82 -16.33 3.81 -6.20
CA LEU A 82 -14.88 3.78 -5.96
C LEU A 82 -14.07 4.29 -7.15
N ASN A 83 -14.58 4.11 -8.38
CA ASN A 83 -13.87 4.50 -9.60
C ASN A 83 -13.70 6.02 -9.72
N ARG A 84 -14.44 6.79 -8.95
CA ARG A 84 -14.47 8.25 -9.01
C ARG A 84 -13.73 8.92 -7.87
N LEU A 85 -13.12 8.13 -6.97
CA LEU A 85 -12.45 8.66 -5.80
C LEU A 85 -10.95 8.71 -5.99
N GLN A 86 -10.36 9.81 -5.54
CA GLN A 86 -8.93 9.87 -5.23
C GLN A 86 -8.79 9.71 -3.72
N CYS A 87 -7.94 8.78 -3.31
CA CYS A 87 -7.77 8.46 -1.90
C CYS A 87 -6.34 8.72 -1.44
N VAL A 88 -6.19 8.90 -0.14
CA VAL A 88 -4.89 8.88 0.53
C VAL A 88 -4.93 7.82 1.62
N GLY A 89 -3.80 7.16 1.84
CA GLY A 89 -3.69 6.14 2.89
C GLY A 89 -2.56 6.46 3.85
N VAL A 90 -2.82 6.22 5.11
CA VAL A 90 -1.84 6.29 6.19
C VAL A 90 -1.70 4.89 6.76
N GLY A 91 -0.49 4.37 6.73
CA GLY A 91 -0.29 2.99 7.13
C GLY A 91 0.98 2.77 7.92
N VAL A 92 1.08 1.56 8.44
CA VAL A 92 2.25 1.08 9.19
C VAL A 92 2.56 -0.34 8.75
N PHE A 93 3.83 -0.60 8.48
CA PHE A 93 4.36 -1.96 8.36
C PHE A 93 4.96 -2.38 9.69
N ASP A 94 4.52 -3.53 10.19
CA ASP A 94 5.06 -4.15 11.41
C ASP A 94 5.92 -5.34 10.99
N ARG A 95 7.23 -5.22 11.20
CA ARG A 95 8.20 -6.25 10.82
C ARG A 95 7.98 -7.56 11.57
N ASP A 96 7.69 -7.48 12.87
CA ASP A 96 7.61 -8.68 13.72
C ASP A 96 6.38 -9.52 13.41
N GLN A 97 5.29 -8.88 12.98
CA GLN A 97 4.05 -9.54 12.60
C GLN A 97 3.94 -9.74 11.08
N LEU A 98 4.87 -9.22 10.30
CA LEU A 98 4.82 -9.18 8.83
C LEU A 98 3.47 -8.65 8.33
N ARG A 99 3.02 -7.56 8.94
CA ARG A 99 1.68 -7.03 8.72
C ARG A 99 1.72 -5.59 8.28
N VAL A 100 0.93 -5.28 7.24
CA VAL A 100 0.69 -3.91 6.79
C VAL A 100 -0.75 -3.54 7.12
N SER A 101 -0.93 -2.39 7.74
CA SER A 101 -2.26 -1.86 8.06
C SER A 101 -2.38 -0.45 7.52
N TYR A 102 -3.51 -0.13 6.89
CA TYR A 102 -3.79 1.19 6.32
C TYR A 102 -5.13 1.71 6.79
N ASP A 103 -5.18 3.02 7.02
CA ASP A 103 -6.42 3.80 7.07
C ASP A 103 -6.52 4.60 5.77
N ILE A 104 -7.60 4.43 5.04
CA ILE A 104 -7.79 5.03 3.73
C ILE A 104 -8.86 6.12 3.82
N TYR A 105 -8.52 7.29 3.29
CA TYR A 105 -9.38 8.47 3.29
C TYR A 105 -9.66 8.90 1.86
N ALA A 106 -10.94 9.11 1.53
CA ALA A 106 -11.33 9.65 0.24
C ALA A 106 -11.22 11.18 0.26
N LEU A 107 -10.63 11.73 -0.80
CA LEU A 107 -10.62 13.16 -1.04
C LEU A 107 -11.89 13.56 -1.78
N ARG A 108 -12.66 14.44 -1.21
CA ARG A 108 -13.94 14.90 -1.78
C ARG A 108 -13.95 16.39 -2.00
#